data_ea7feaea33ae18e6661f88451bf67022
#
_entry.id   ea7feaea33ae18e6661f88451bf67022
#
_cell.length_a   1.000
_cell.length_b   1.000
_cell.length_c   1.000
_cell.angle_alpha   90.00
_cell.angle_beta   90.00
_cell.angle_gamma   90.00
#
_symmetry.space_group_name_H-M   'P 1'
#
loop_
_entity.id
_entity.type
_entity.pdbx_description
1 polymer ?
#
loop_
_entity_poly.entity_id
_entity_poly.type
_entity_poly.pdbx_seq_one_letter_code
_entity_poly.pdbx_strand_id
1 'polypeptide(L)'
;MKNFILFLGASLLLTSTSFGQNTVETSFWVGGTCKHCKERIEAALDMKGIKYASYELSTHTLTVAYKSKKVTEDQIHTALHAIGHDTSKGKCSEEEYGKISNCCKYRDHKHGETPSCGEPGHDHDHDDEDEKGKGGL
;
A
#
# COMPACT_ATOMS: atom_id res chain seq x y z
N MET A 1 -44.48 63.67 -17.36
CA MET A 1 -44.41 63.28 -16.01
C MET A 1 -44.16 61.79 -15.97
N LYS A 2 -42.95 61.41 -16.22
CA LYS A 2 -42.59 60.02 -16.42
C LYS A 2 -41.55 59.60 -15.38
N ASN A 3 -42.04 58.86 -14.41
CA ASN A 3 -41.15 58.32 -13.40
C ASN A 3 -40.30 57.18 -14.01
N PHE A 4 -39.05 57.48 -14.20
CA PHE A 4 -38.07 56.51 -14.64
C PHE A 4 -37.43 55.85 -13.41
N ILE A 5 -37.94 54.70 -13.00
CA ILE A 5 -37.41 53.96 -11.89
C ILE A 5 -36.20 53.19 -12.41
N LEU A 6 -35.02 53.67 -12.05
CA LEU A 6 -33.75 52.98 -12.26
C LEU A 6 -33.67 51.76 -11.33
N PHE A 7 -33.92 50.59 -11.87
CA PHE A 7 -33.56 49.32 -11.20
C PHE A 7 -32.07 49.16 -11.26
N LEU A 8 -31.39 49.52 -10.19
CA LEU A 8 -30.00 49.23 -9.98
C LEU A 8 -29.90 47.77 -9.55
N GLY A 9 -29.73 46.87 -10.52
CA GLY A 9 -29.49 45.45 -10.27
C GLY A 9 -28.11 45.24 -9.63
N ALA A 10 -28.11 45.06 -8.32
CA ALA A 10 -26.92 44.59 -7.60
C ALA A 10 -26.65 43.14 -7.99
N SER A 11 -25.82 42.96 -9.02
CA SER A 11 -25.29 41.65 -9.37
C SER A 11 -24.31 41.22 -8.29
N LEU A 12 -24.80 40.43 -7.34
CA LEU A 12 -23.99 39.79 -6.30
C LEU A 12 -23.15 38.68 -6.95
N LEU A 13 -21.94 39.02 -7.36
CA LEU A 13 -20.93 38.06 -7.79
C LEU A 13 -20.56 37.17 -6.60
N LEU A 14 -21.22 36.04 -6.51
CA LEU A 14 -20.79 34.91 -5.66
C LEU A 14 -19.44 34.41 -6.19
N THR A 15 -18.37 35.01 -5.69
CA THR A 15 -17.03 34.44 -5.86
C THR A 15 -16.96 33.14 -5.07
N SER A 16 -17.26 32.05 -5.71
CA SER A 16 -16.99 30.72 -5.19
C SER A 16 -15.48 30.60 -5.03
N THR A 17 -14.98 30.87 -3.83
CA THR A 17 -13.59 30.48 -3.48
C THR A 17 -13.55 28.97 -3.44
N SER A 18 -13.26 28.37 -4.57
CA SER A 18 -12.82 26.98 -4.64
C SER A 18 -11.55 26.91 -3.80
N PHE A 19 -11.69 26.51 -2.54
CA PHE A 19 -10.59 25.99 -1.77
C PHE A 19 -10.18 24.68 -2.47
N GLY A 20 -9.37 24.81 -3.51
CA GLY A 20 -8.73 23.71 -4.20
C GLY A 20 -8.00 22.90 -3.15
N GLN A 21 -8.64 21.84 -2.69
CA GLN A 21 -7.95 20.85 -1.87
C GLN A 21 -6.90 20.28 -2.81
N ASN A 22 -5.63 20.60 -2.56
CA ASN A 22 -4.51 20.07 -3.32
C ASN A 22 -4.38 18.56 -2.99
N THR A 23 -5.38 17.81 -3.43
CA THR A 23 -5.39 16.35 -3.39
C THR A 23 -4.76 15.89 -4.68
N VAL A 24 -3.71 15.14 -4.53
CA VAL A 24 -2.99 14.45 -5.61
C VAL A 24 -3.34 12.99 -5.50
N GLU A 25 -3.59 12.35 -6.62
CA GLU A 25 -3.73 10.91 -6.74
C GLU A 25 -2.56 10.36 -7.55
N THR A 26 -1.95 9.30 -7.09
CA THR A 26 -0.86 8.61 -7.77
C THR A 26 -1.05 7.10 -7.63
N SER A 27 -0.51 6.37 -8.59
CA SER A 27 -0.51 4.90 -8.58
C SER A 27 0.88 4.40 -8.93
N PHE A 28 1.37 3.42 -8.17
CA PHE A 28 2.68 2.84 -8.39
C PHE A 28 2.74 1.40 -7.89
N TRP A 29 3.76 0.68 -8.35
CA TRP A 29 4.00 -0.69 -7.95
C TRP A 29 4.52 -0.79 -6.51
N VAL A 30 4.00 -1.79 -5.76
CA VAL A 30 4.45 -2.15 -4.41
C VAL A 30 4.56 -3.67 -4.32
N GLY A 31 5.66 -4.17 -3.77
CA GLY A 31 5.87 -5.60 -3.55
C GLY A 31 4.92 -6.15 -2.48
N GLY A 32 4.19 -7.22 -2.81
CA GLY A 32 3.28 -7.90 -1.89
C GLY A 32 2.52 -9.00 -2.64
N THR A 33 2.24 -10.13 -1.97
CA THR A 33 1.69 -11.33 -2.61
C THR A 33 0.40 -11.84 -1.98
N CYS A 34 0.03 -11.35 -0.80
CA CYS A 34 -1.07 -11.94 -0.04
C CYS A 34 -1.99 -10.88 0.57
N LYS A 35 -3.13 -11.34 1.07
CA LYS A 35 -4.10 -10.47 1.74
C LYS A 35 -3.50 -9.70 2.92
N HIS A 36 -2.63 -10.34 3.71
CA HIS A 36 -1.93 -9.67 4.81
C HIS A 36 -1.00 -8.56 4.33
N CYS A 37 -0.34 -8.73 3.16
CA CYS A 37 0.43 -7.65 2.55
C CYS A 37 -0.48 -6.46 2.23
N LYS A 38 -1.65 -6.71 1.61
CA LYS A 38 -2.64 -5.67 1.33
C LYS A 38 -3.06 -4.91 2.58
N GLU A 39 -3.46 -5.64 3.62
CA GLU A 39 -3.88 -5.04 4.90
C GLU A 39 -2.77 -4.20 5.53
N ARG A 40 -1.52 -4.68 5.51
CA ARG A 40 -0.36 -3.95 6.04
C ARG A 40 -0.05 -2.69 5.24
N ILE A 41 -0.07 -2.76 3.92
CA ILE A 41 0.19 -1.64 3.01
C ILE A 41 -0.87 -0.54 3.22
N GLU A 42 -2.14 -0.92 3.23
CA GLU A 42 -3.24 0.04 3.43
C GLU A 42 -3.23 0.64 4.84
N ALA A 43 -2.97 -0.17 5.88
CA ALA A 43 -2.86 0.29 7.26
C ALA A 43 -1.68 1.25 7.49
N ALA A 44 -0.54 1.04 6.84
CA ALA A 44 0.61 1.94 6.92
C ALA A 44 0.32 3.34 6.38
N LEU A 45 -0.67 3.46 5.53
CA LEU A 45 -1.10 4.71 4.92
C LEU A 45 -2.34 5.32 5.61
N ASP A 46 -2.83 4.75 6.71
CA ASP A 46 -3.85 5.38 7.56
C ASP A 46 -3.20 6.49 8.40
N MET A 47 -2.77 7.54 7.73
CA MET A 47 -2.10 8.67 8.36
C MET A 47 -2.69 10.01 7.92
N LYS A 48 -2.46 11.03 8.77
CA LYS A 48 -3.00 12.37 8.53
C LYS A 48 -2.49 12.95 7.22
N GLY A 49 -3.40 13.19 6.31
CA GLY A 49 -3.10 13.75 4.98
C GLY A 49 -3.36 12.77 3.85
N ILE A 50 -3.40 11.49 4.11
CA ILE A 50 -3.91 10.49 3.17
C ILE A 50 -5.45 10.56 3.20
N LYS A 51 -6.05 10.50 2.04
CA LYS A 51 -7.49 10.49 1.83
C LYS A 51 -8.02 9.11 1.53
N TYR A 52 -7.21 8.35 0.82
CA TYR A 52 -7.57 7.05 0.31
C TYR A 52 -6.28 6.31 -0.06
N ALA A 53 -6.24 5.03 0.23
CA ALA A 53 -5.21 4.10 -0.22
C ALA A 53 -5.87 2.76 -0.53
N SER A 54 -5.58 2.21 -1.69
CA SER A 54 -6.07 0.89 -2.11
C SER A 54 -4.98 0.14 -2.84
N TYR A 55 -4.68 -1.05 -2.36
CA TYR A 55 -3.71 -1.94 -2.96
C TYR A 55 -4.39 -3.08 -3.71
N GLU A 56 -4.07 -3.22 -4.99
CA GLU A 56 -4.58 -4.29 -5.84
C GLU A 56 -3.55 -5.43 -5.96
N LEU A 57 -3.91 -6.59 -5.41
CA LEU A 57 -3.02 -7.75 -5.36
C LEU A 57 -2.69 -8.32 -6.74
N SER A 58 -3.64 -8.31 -7.65
CA SER A 58 -3.48 -8.92 -8.99
C SER A 58 -2.47 -8.17 -9.85
N THR A 59 -2.36 -6.86 -9.65
CA THR A 59 -1.47 -5.97 -10.41
C THR A 59 -0.31 -5.44 -9.58
N HIS A 60 -0.27 -5.76 -8.28
CA HIS A 60 0.69 -5.20 -7.32
C HIS A 60 0.73 -3.65 -7.35
N THR A 61 -0.42 -3.03 -7.59
CA THR A 61 -0.53 -1.58 -7.74
C THR A 61 -1.20 -0.96 -6.52
N LEU A 62 -0.54 0.01 -5.91
CA LEU A 62 -1.11 0.88 -4.91
C LEU A 62 -1.62 2.16 -5.58
N THR A 63 -2.89 2.48 -5.37
CA THR A 63 -3.46 3.79 -5.70
C THR A 63 -3.67 4.56 -4.41
N VAL A 64 -3.13 5.77 -4.34
CA VAL A 64 -3.20 6.61 -3.14
C VAL A 64 -3.57 8.05 -3.50
N ALA A 65 -4.55 8.59 -2.79
CA ALA A 65 -4.94 10.00 -2.86
C ALA A 65 -4.55 10.71 -1.56
N TYR A 66 -3.83 11.81 -1.65
CA TYR A 66 -3.29 12.52 -0.49
C TYR A 66 -3.28 14.03 -0.67
N LYS A 67 -3.24 14.76 0.44
CA LYS A 67 -3.09 16.22 0.46
C LYS A 67 -1.62 16.58 0.32
N SER A 68 -1.19 17.07 -0.83
CA SER A 68 0.21 17.40 -1.13
C SER A 68 0.85 18.44 -0.18
N LYS A 69 0.03 19.26 0.47
CA LYS A 69 0.49 20.17 1.53
C LYS A 69 0.78 19.48 2.88
N LYS A 70 0.39 18.23 3.05
CA LYS A 70 0.55 17.49 4.32
C LYS A 70 1.45 16.27 4.20
N VAL A 71 1.44 15.63 3.05
CA VAL A 71 2.19 14.41 2.77
C VAL A 71 2.81 14.54 1.40
N THR A 72 4.05 14.12 1.26
CA THR A 72 4.74 13.99 -0.02
C THR A 72 4.71 12.54 -0.48
N GLU A 73 4.85 12.31 -1.78
CA GLU A 73 4.96 10.97 -2.34
C GLU A 73 6.16 10.20 -1.76
N ASP A 74 7.29 10.88 -1.52
CA ASP A 74 8.46 10.26 -0.89
C ASP A 74 8.20 9.79 0.54
N GLN A 75 7.39 10.51 1.30
CA GLN A 75 6.95 10.05 2.64
C GLN A 75 6.08 8.80 2.55
N ILE A 76 5.25 8.67 1.52
CA ILE A 76 4.46 7.46 1.27
C ILE A 76 5.37 6.27 0.98
N HIS A 77 6.36 6.43 0.08
CA HIS A 77 7.34 5.39 -0.20
C HIS A 77 8.15 5.02 1.05
N THR A 78 8.58 6.01 1.84
CA THR A 78 9.31 5.79 3.10
C THR A 78 8.47 4.97 4.10
N ALA A 79 7.18 5.28 4.24
CA ALA A 79 6.29 4.53 5.13
C ALA A 79 6.13 3.07 4.68
N LEU A 80 6.07 2.81 3.38
CA LEU A 80 6.00 1.45 2.84
C LEU A 80 7.30 0.68 3.02
N HIS A 81 8.45 1.33 2.82
CA HIS A 81 9.76 0.73 3.10
C HIS A 81 9.92 0.36 4.58
N ALA A 82 9.46 1.23 5.50
CA ALA A 82 9.55 0.99 6.94
C ALA A 82 8.75 -0.23 7.41
N ILE A 83 7.77 -0.69 6.65
CA ILE A 83 7.00 -1.91 6.92
C ILE A 83 7.45 -3.12 6.09
N GLY A 84 8.58 -3.01 5.37
CA GLY A 84 9.21 -4.11 4.64
C GLY A 84 8.68 -4.34 3.24
N HIS A 85 8.06 -3.35 2.61
CA HIS A 85 7.57 -3.46 1.23
C HIS A 85 8.38 -2.60 0.26
N ASP A 86 8.86 -3.22 -0.81
CA ASP A 86 9.50 -2.54 -1.94
C ASP A 86 8.49 -1.69 -2.71
N THR A 87 8.97 -0.63 -3.32
CA THR A 87 8.14 0.23 -4.17
C THR A 87 8.84 0.51 -5.49
N SER A 88 8.15 1.17 -6.42
CA SER A 88 8.75 1.61 -7.68
C SER A 88 9.96 2.54 -7.51
N LYS A 89 10.13 3.18 -6.34
CA LYS A 89 11.29 4.04 -6.02
C LYS A 89 12.49 3.28 -5.44
N GLY A 90 12.34 2.00 -5.09
CA GLY A 90 13.43 1.21 -4.58
C GLY A 90 13.00 0.09 -3.63
N LYS A 91 14.01 -0.59 -3.09
CA LYS A 91 13.83 -1.66 -2.12
C LYS A 91 13.88 -1.11 -0.70
N CYS A 92 13.06 -1.69 0.18
CA CYS A 92 13.24 -1.52 1.62
C CYS A 92 14.53 -2.21 2.08
N SER A 93 15.00 -1.90 3.29
CA SER A 93 16.18 -2.55 3.86
C SER A 93 15.93 -4.04 4.10
N GLU A 94 16.99 -4.83 4.07
CA GLU A 94 16.91 -6.26 4.39
C GLU A 94 16.44 -6.50 5.83
N GLU A 95 16.76 -5.57 6.74
CA GLU A 95 16.27 -5.61 8.11
C GLU A 95 14.74 -5.48 8.16
N GLU A 96 14.15 -4.50 7.46
CA GLU A 96 12.70 -4.32 7.43
C GLU A 96 12.01 -5.46 6.68
N TYR A 97 12.59 -5.91 5.57
CA TYR A 97 12.08 -7.08 4.85
C TYR A 97 12.12 -8.34 5.72
N GLY A 98 13.15 -8.53 6.52
CA GLY A 98 13.28 -9.66 7.44
C GLY A 98 12.18 -9.74 8.52
N LYS A 99 11.60 -8.61 8.90
CA LYS A 99 10.56 -8.51 9.94
C LYS A 99 9.16 -8.94 9.47
N ILE A 100 8.90 -8.98 8.16
CA ILE A 100 7.61 -9.41 7.65
C ILE A 100 7.41 -10.91 7.79
N SER A 101 6.16 -11.34 7.94
CA SER A 101 5.79 -12.76 8.05
C SER A 101 6.23 -13.56 6.82
N ASN A 102 6.53 -14.83 7.00
CA ASN A 102 6.98 -15.68 5.90
C ASN A 102 6.04 -15.69 4.70
N CYS A 103 4.73 -15.71 4.93
CA CYS A 103 3.73 -15.60 3.87
C CYS A 103 3.74 -14.27 3.11
N CYS A 104 4.37 -13.23 3.68
CA CYS A 104 4.52 -11.92 3.06
C CYS A 104 5.86 -11.75 2.34
N LYS A 105 6.75 -12.75 2.35
CA LYS A 105 8.07 -12.71 1.74
C LYS A 105 8.00 -12.81 0.21
N TYR A 106 7.46 -11.76 -0.42
CA TYR A 106 7.17 -11.69 -1.85
C TYR A 106 8.39 -11.80 -2.77
N ARG A 107 9.61 -11.54 -2.28
CA ARG A 107 10.84 -11.70 -3.07
C ARG A 107 11.18 -13.16 -3.32
N ASP A 108 10.73 -14.06 -2.43
CA ASP A 108 11.04 -15.49 -2.44
C ASP A 108 9.98 -16.30 -3.19
N HIS A 109 8.82 -15.72 -3.44
CA HIS A 109 7.72 -16.40 -4.15
C HIS A 109 7.77 -16.11 -5.65
N LYS A 110 7.73 -17.16 -6.46
CA LYS A 110 7.54 -17.02 -7.91
C LYS A 110 6.08 -16.60 -8.18
N HIS A 111 5.90 -15.74 -9.19
CA HIS A 111 4.57 -15.32 -9.62
C HIS A 111 3.64 -16.54 -9.86
N GLY A 112 2.55 -16.62 -9.10
CA GLY A 112 1.52 -17.66 -9.25
C GLY A 112 1.27 -18.54 -8.03
N GLU A 113 2.14 -18.53 -7.03
CA GLU A 113 1.89 -19.23 -5.77
C GLU A 113 1.31 -18.25 -4.74
N THR A 114 0.04 -18.42 -4.39
CA THR A 114 -0.55 -17.70 -3.26
C THR A 114 -0.12 -18.40 -1.98
N PRO A 115 0.77 -17.82 -1.17
CA PRO A 115 1.11 -18.40 0.11
C PRO A 115 -0.13 -18.39 1.01
N SER A 116 -0.46 -19.53 1.58
CA SER A 116 -1.54 -19.64 2.55
C SER A 116 -1.12 -18.94 3.85
N CYS A 117 -1.69 -17.77 4.11
CA CYS A 117 -1.52 -17.08 5.39
C CYS A 117 -2.60 -17.57 6.36
N GLY A 118 -2.53 -18.81 6.76
CA GLY A 118 -3.52 -19.34 7.67
C GLY A 118 -3.22 -20.76 8.10
N GLU A 119 -2.20 -20.90 8.94
CA GLU A 119 -2.17 -21.87 10.05
C GLU A 119 -0.90 -21.64 10.87
N PRO A 120 -0.98 -21.53 12.19
CA PRO A 120 0.20 -21.54 13.04
C PRO A 120 0.74 -22.98 13.11
N GLY A 121 1.95 -23.17 12.58
CA GLY A 121 2.83 -24.24 13.01
C GLY A 121 2.44 -25.66 12.60
N HIS A 122 2.89 -26.10 11.43
CA HIS A 122 3.36 -27.46 11.30
C HIS A 122 4.88 -27.39 11.07
N ASP A 123 5.61 -27.57 12.14
CA ASP A 123 7.01 -27.93 12.10
C ASP A 123 7.08 -29.31 11.45
N HIS A 124 7.49 -29.35 10.20
CA HIS A 124 7.89 -30.58 9.57
C HIS A 124 9.34 -30.82 9.97
N ASP A 125 9.50 -31.48 11.11
CA ASP A 125 10.73 -32.19 11.43
C ASP A 125 10.87 -33.28 10.39
N HIS A 126 11.74 -33.06 9.41
CA HIS A 126 12.27 -34.12 8.59
C HIS A 126 13.37 -34.83 9.39
N ASP A 127 12.95 -35.81 10.15
CA ASP A 127 13.88 -36.85 10.68
C ASP A 127 14.32 -37.69 9.49
N ASP A 128 15.51 -37.36 8.96
CA ASP A 128 16.25 -38.24 8.08
C ASP A 128 16.77 -39.42 8.90
N GLU A 129 15.97 -40.47 9.04
CA GLU A 129 16.46 -41.75 9.54
C GLU A 129 17.23 -42.48 8.43
N ASP A 130 18.53 -42.37 8.52
CA ASP A 130 19.49 -43.25 7.83
C ASP A 130 19.26 -44.69 8.25
N GLU A 131 18.48 -45.43 7.48
CA GLU A 131 18.43 -46.89 7.64
C GLU A 131 19.60 -47.56 6.97
N LYS A 132 20.59 -47.85 7.80
CA LYS A 132 21.79 -48.59 7.50
C LYS A 132 21.42 -50.08 7.30
N GLY A 133 21.16 -50.44 6.07
CA GLY A 133 20.97 -51.86 5.69
C GLY A 133 22.22 -52.71 5.96
N LYS A 134 22.09 -53.58 6.94
CA LYS A 134 23.11 -54.57 7.28
C LYS A 134 22.83 -55.85 6.47
N GLY A 135 23.68 -56.12 5.49
CA GLY A 135 23.71 -57.39 4.80
C GLY A 135 24.22 -58.54 5.68
N GLY A 136 23.77 -59.68 5.39
CA GLY A 136 24.28 -60.90 6.00
C GLY A 136 23.82 -62.16 5.25
N LEU A 137 24.84 -62.85 4.65
CA LEU A 137 24.87 -64.24 4.20
C LEU A 137 24.22 -64.54 2.84
#